data_ff289f22ef0547c3224adf463460acdd
#
_entry.id   ff289f22ef0547c3224adf463460acdd
#
_cell.length_a   1.000
_cell.length_b   1.000
_cell.length_c   1.000
_cell.angle_alpha   90.00
_cell.angle_beta   90.00
_cell.angle_gamma   90.00
#
_symmetry.space_group_name_H-M   'P 1'
#
loop_
_entity.id
_entity.type
_entity.pdbx_description
1 polymer ?
#
loop_
_entity_poly.entity_id
_entity_poly.type
_entity_poly.pdbx_seq_one_letter_code
_entity_poly.pdbx_strand_id
1 'polypeptide(L)'
;ESEFPARVSSAFLVTSTVDEATRPIVAAFEGSLLERERVLSIFGYLSPAVGIHSALNEIAGNSSRRHQSYLRQARRFKADYALLVGPDVVAKQAISSEFFESLSQFQFMEDPLLGRLDQNIRPIIFLLSLSIGMLLLANQRLKAISPITY
;
A
#
# COMPACT_ATOMS: atom_id res chain seq x y z
N GLU A 1 -1.22 43.64 -11.98
CA GLU A 1 -1.70 42.86 -10.81
C GLU A 1 -2.79 41.92 -11.30
N SER A 2 -2.47 40.67 -11.51
CA SER A 2 -3.46 39.68 -11.88
C SER A 2 -4.19 39.28 -10.56
N GLU A 3 -5.39 39.82 -10.37
CA GLU A 3 -6.28 39.34 -9.31
C GLU A 3 -6.48 37.83 -9.48
N PHE A 4 -6.24 37.11 -8.43
CA PHE A 4 -6.55 35.67 -8.39
C PHE A 4 -8.04 35.50 -8.67
N PRO A 5 -8.44 34.75 -9.70
CA PRO A 5 -9.85 34.65 -10.07
C PRO A 5 -10.65 34.16 -8.84
N ALA A 6 -11.72 34.85 -8.49
CA ALA A 6 -12.60 34.48 -7.37
C ALA A 6 -13.06 33.02 -7.43
N ARG A 7 -13.10 32.42 -8.65
CA ARG A 7 -13.38 31.02 -8.91
C ARG A 7 -12.35 30.06 -8.31
N VAL A 8 -11.05 30.44 -8.28
CA VAL A 8 -9.99 29.56 -7.76
C VAL A 8 -10.06 29.46 -6.24
N SER A 9 -10.27 30.58 -5.54
CA SER A 9 -10.43 30.57 -4.09
C SER A 9 -11.70 29.82 -3.65
N SER A 10 -12.82 30.00 -4.36
CA SER A 10 -14.04 29.24 -4.07
C SER A 10 -13.89 27.75 -4.35
N ALA A 11 -13.24 27.37 -5.45
CA ALA A 11 -12.95 25.96 -5.75
C ALA A 11 -12.04 25.32 -4.70
N PHE A 12 -11.02 26.05 -4.21
CA PHE A 12 -10.15 25.58 -3.15
C PHE A 12 -10.92 25.31 -1.85
N LEU A 13 -11.78 26.24 -1.43
CA LEU A 13 -12.61 26.11 -0.23
C LEU A 13 -13.59 24.96 -0.35
N VAL A 14 -14.26 24.79 -1.50
CA VAL A 14 -15.17 23.68 -1.74
C VAL A 14 -14.41 22.36 -1.69
N THR A 15 -13.26 22.26 -2.35
CA THR A 15 -12.45 21.04 -2.35
C THR A 15 -11.98 20.68 -0.94
N SER A 16 -11.51 21.65 -0.14
CA SER A 16 -11.08 21.41 1.22
C SER A 16 -12.22 20.93 2.13
N THR A 17 -13.41 21.51 1.98
CA THR A 17 -14.61 21.12 2.73
C THR A 17 -15.06 19.70 2.34
N VAL A 18 -15.06 19.36 1.05
CA VAL A 18 -15.38 18.01 0.57
C VAL A 18 -14.36 16.99 1.07
N ASP A 19 -13.08 17.31 1.00
CA ASP A 19 -12.01 16.43 1.52
C ASP A 19 -12.18 16.16 3.02
N GLU A 20 -12.53 17.16 3.79
CA GLU A 20 -12.77 17.00 5.23
C GLU A 20 -14.02 16.15 5.51
N ALA A 21 -15.12 16.40 4.81
CA ALA A 21 -16.35 15.64 4.94
C ALA A 21 -16.22 14.17 4.49
N THR A 22 -15.38 13.89 3.49
CA THR A 22 -15.17 12.53 2.98
C THR A 22 -14.08 11.76 3.72
N ARG A 23 -13.22 12.44 4.50
CA ARG A 23 -12.12 11.81 5.27
C ARG A 23 -12.55 10.60 6.09
N PRO A 24 -13.63 10.62 6.90
CA PRO A 24 -14.03 9.46 7.69
C PRO A 24 -14.47 8.27 6.82
N ILE A 25 -15.13 8.52 5.70
CA ILE A 25 -15.57 7.48 4.76
C ILE A 25 -14.36 6.80 4.12
N VAL A 26 -13.40 7.60 3.67
CA VAL A 26 -12.15 7.10 3.08
C VAL A 26 -11.34 6.31 4.11
N ALA A 27 -11.25 6.79 5.34
CA ALA A 27 -10.54 6.07 6.41
C ALA A 27 -11.22 4.73 6.75
N ALA A 28 -12.54 4.67 6.79
CA ALA A 28 -13.28 3.43 6.99
C ALA A 28 -13.07 2.43 5.85
N PHE A 29 -13.09 2.91 4.61
CA PHE A 29 -12.80 2.08 3.44
C PHE A 29 -11.37 1.52 3.47
N GLU A 30 -10.39 2.35 3.78
CA GLU A 30 -9.00 1.91 3.92
C GLU A 30 -8.82 0.88 5.05
N GLY A 31 -9.51 1.07 6.17
CA GLY A 31 -9.55 0.08 7.25
C GLY A 31 -10.08 -1.28 6.78
N SER A 32 -11.15 -1.28 5.98
CA SER A 32 -11.70 -2.51 5.41
C SER A 32 -10.76 -3.21 4.43
N LEU A 33 -9.97 -2.45 3.66
CA LEU A 33 -8.96 -3.02 2.77
C LEU A 33 -7.81 -3.67 3.56
N LEU A 34 -7.34 -3.03 4.63
CA LEU A 34 -6.31 -3.59 5.51
C LEU A 34 -6.76 -4.89 6.17
N GLU A 35 -8.02 -4.97 6.61
CA GLU A 35 -8.57 -6.18 7.19
C GLU A 35 -8.65 -7.32 6.16
N ARG A 36 -9.06 -7.03 4.94
CA ARG A 36 -9.03 -8.02 3.84
C ARG A 36 -7.60 -8.51 3.55
N GLU A 37 -6.62 -7.63 3.52
CA GLU A 37 -5.21 -8.02 3.33
C GLU A 37 -4.72 -8.92 4.46
N ARG A 38 -5.11 -8.62 5.69
CA ARG A 38 -4.78 -9.45 6.86
C ARG A 38 -5.34 -10.86 6.71
N VAL A 39 -6.61 -10.99 6.32
CA VAL A 39 -7.25 -12.28 6.07
C VAL A 39 -6.54 -13.02 4.94
N LEU A 40 -6.26 -12.35 3.81
CA LEU A 40 -5.54 -12.97 2.69
C LEU A 40 -4.13 -13.42 3.08
N SER A 41 -3.43 -12.68 3.94
CA SER A 41 -2.11 -13.07 4.42
C SER A 41 -2.15 -14.39 5.21
N ILE A 42 -3.21 -14.62 6.00
CA ILE A 42 -3.41 -15.88 6.73
C ILE A 42 -3.64 -17.03 5.74
N PHE A 43 -4.46 -16.82 4.71
CA PHE A 43 -4.68 -17.83 3.67
C PHE A 43 -3.40 -18.17 2.87
N GLY A 44 -2.45 -17.24 2.78
CA GLY A 44 -1.12 -17.51 2.20
C GLY A 44 -0.36 -18.63 2.88
N TYR A 45 -0.59 -18.86 4.19
CA TYR A 45 0.00 -19.99 4.94
C TYR A 45 -0.71 -21.31 4.69
N LEU A 46 -1.95 -21.30 4.22
CA LEU A 46 -2.75 -22.50 3.96
C LEU A 46 -2.72 -22.92 2.49
N SER A 47 -2.51 -21.98 1.59
CA SER A 47 -2.55 -22.23 0.14
C SER A 47 -1.32 -21.69 -0.56
N PRO A 48 -0.46 -22.58 -1.13
CA PRO A 48 0.69 -22.14 -1.92
C PRO A 48 0.32 -21.24 -3.09
N ALA A 49 -0.84 -21.49 -3.72
CA ALA A 49 -1.32 -20.70 -4.83
C ALA A 49 -1.59 -19.23 -4.44
N VAL A 50 -2.21 -19.00 -3.27
CA VAL A 50 -2.45 -17.66 -2.74
C VAL A 50 -1.14 -16.95 -2.41
N GLY A 51 -0.18 -17.67 -1.80
CA GLY A 51 1.14 -17.12 -1.47
C GLY A 51 1.92 -16.71 -2.72
N ILE A 52 1.96 -17.57 -3.74
CA ILE A 52 2.64 -17.29 -5.02
C ILE A 52 1.96 -16.11 -5.74
N HIS A 53 0.63 -16.10 -5.83
CA HIS A 53 -0.11 -15.01 -6.47
C HIS A 53 0.16 -13.67 -5.77
N SER A 54 0.16 -13.65 -4.44
CA SER A 54 0.49 -12.46 -3.67
C SER A 54 1.91 -11.97 -3.93
N ALA A 55 2.89 -12.88 -3.97
CA ALA A 55 4.29 -12.55 -4.27
C ALA A 55 4.45 -12.01 -5.69
N LEU A 56 3.78 -12.59 -6.69
CA LEU A 56 3.81 -12.10 -8.07
C LEU A 56 3.20 -10.70 -8.19
N ASN A 57 2.08 -10.42 -7.52
CA ASN A 57 1.47 -9.09 -7.49
C ASN A 57 2.39 -8.05 -6.85
N GLU A 58 3.13 -8.44 -5.81
CA GLU A 58 4.10 -7.55 -5.15
C GLU A 58 5.28 -7.22 -6.09
N ILE A 59 5.82 -8.23 -6.78
CA ILE A 59 6.91 -8.07 -7.76
C ILE A 59 6.45 -7.21 -8.94
N ALA A 60 5.24 -7.46 -9.45
CA ALA A 60 4.65 -6.69 -10.54
C ALA A 60 4.28 -5.24 -10.16
N GLY A 61 4.37 -4.89 -8.87
CA GLY A 61 4.00 -3.57 -8.38
C GLY A 61 2.49 -3.31 -8.32
N ASN A 62 1.68 -4.35 -8.42
CA ASN A 62 0.21 -4.28 -8.40
C ASN A 62 -0.38 -4.59 -7.01
N SER A 63 0.45 -4.55 -5.96
CA SER A 63 -0.02 -4.82 -4.60
C SER A 63 -0.86 -3.68 -4.06
N SER A 64 -1.90 -4.02 -3.28
CA SER A 64 -2.69 -3.05 -2.53
C SER A 64 -1.82 -2.20 -1.61
N ARG A 65 -0.76 -2.76 -1.06
CA ARG A 65 0.18 -2.07 -0.18
C ARG A 65 0.91 -0.94 -0.90
N ARG A 66 1.42 -1.19 -2.11
CA ARG A 66 2.06 -0.16 -2.95
C ARG A 66 1.07 0.96 -3.26
N HIS A 67 -0.15 0.60 -3.63
CA HIS A 67 -1.22 1.57 -3.88
C HIS A 67 -1.53 2.42 -2.64
N GLN A 68 -1.65 1.81 -1.46
CA GLN A 68 -1.87 2.53 -0.20
C GLN A 68 -0.68 3.42 0.17
N SER A 69 0.56 2.96 -0.05
CA SER A 69 1.76 3.78 0.17
C SER A 69 1.76 5.02 -0.72
N TYR A 70 1.43 4.84 -2.01
CA TYR A 70 1.25 5.93 -2.96
C TYR A 70 0.18 6.93 -2.48
N LEU A 71 -1.01 6.46 -2.12
CA LEU A 71 -2.10 7.32 -1.66
C LEU A 71 -1.72 8.10 -0.39
N ARG A 72 -1.05 7.46 0.57
CA ARG A 72 -0.58 8.15 1.78
C ARG A 72 0.42 9.26 1.47
N GLN A 73 1.39 9.00 0.59
CA GLN A 73 2.38 9.98 0.18
C GLN A 73 1.74 11.13 -0.61
N ALA A 74 0.84 10.82 -1.54
CA ALA A 74 0.11 11.81 -2.32
C ALA A 74 -0.77 12.72 -1.44
N ARG A 75 -1.43 12.14 -0.42
CA ARG A 75 -2.23 12.94 0.53
C ARG A 75 -1.38 13.84 1.41
N ARG A 76 -0.23 13.35 1.88
CA ARG A 76 0.71 14.19 2.63
C ARG A 76 1.18 15.34 1.78
N PHE A 77 1.62 15.05 0.56
CA PHE A 77 2.05 16.09 -0.38
C PHE A 77 0.93 17.10 -0.66
N LYS A 78 -0.32 16.64 -0.88
CA LYS A 78 -1.47 17.53 -1.05
C LYS A 78 -1.72 18.41 0.18
N ALA A 79 -1.61 17.84 1.39
CA ALA A 79 -1.78 18.58 2.63
C ALA A 79 -0.69 19.63 2.82
N ASP A 80 0.57 19.27 2.60
CA ASP A 80 1.71 20.18 2.68
C ASP A 80 1.59 21.30 1.64
N TYR A 81 1.19 20.97 0.41
CA TYR A 81 0.94 21.93 -0.64
C TYR A 81 -0.21 22.89 -0.28
N ALA A 82 -1.30 22.37 0.29
CA ALA A 82 -2.43 23.18 0.72
C ALA A 82 -2.05 24.15 1.86
N LEU A 83 -1.16 23.76 2.76
CA LEU A 83 -0.63 24.62 3.82
C LEU A 83 0.25 25.75 3.27
N LEU A 84 1.04 25.46 2.23
CA LEU A 84 1.93 26.44 1.61
C LEU A 84 1.18 27.47 0.76
N VAL A 85 0.25 27.00 -0.08
CA VAL A 85 -0.45 27.83 -1.08
C VAL A 85 -1.79 28.34 -0.59
N GLY A 86 -2.43 27.61 0.34
CA GLY A 86 -3.77 27.88 0.82
C GLY A 86 -3.99 29.30 1.37
N PRO A 87 -3.11 29.84 2.25
CA PRO A 87 -3.26 31.19 2.78
C PRO A 87 -3.31 32.25 1.69
N ASP A 88 -2.44 32.17 0.68
CA ASP A 88 -2.37 33.14 -0.42
C ASP A 88 -3.60 33.05 -1.32
N VAL A 89 -4.07 31.80 -1.61
CA VAL A 89 -5.29 31.57 -2.38
C VAL A 89 -6.53 32.11 -1.68
N VAL A 90 -6.64 31.92 -0.35
CA VAL A 90 -7.76 32.44 0.43
C VAL A 90 -7.70 33.96 0.54
N ALA A 91 -6.50 34.53 0.72
CA ALA A 91 -6.26 35.97 0.74
C ALA A 91 -6.37 36.62 -0.64
N LYS A 92 -6.56 35.86 -1.71
CA LYS A 92 -6.59 36.31 -3.12
C LYS A 92 -5.31 37.05 -3.52
N GLN A 93 -4.18 36.70 -2.93
CA GLN A 93 -2.89 37.27 -3.30
C GLN A 93 -2.33 36.59 -4.55
N ALA A 94 -1.71 37.36 -5.41
CA ALA A 94 -1.04 36.82 -6.59
C ALA A 94 0.18 36.01 -6.17
N ILE A 95 0.22 34.76 -6.57
CA ILE A 95 1.36 33.89 -6.35
C ILE A 95 2.34 34.09 -7.50
N SER A 96 3.61 34.38 -7.17
CA SER A 96 4.63 34.63 -8.20
C SER A 96 4.99 33.33 -8.95
N SER A 97 5.41 33.46 -10.23
CA SER A 97 5.90 32.33 -11.01
C SER A 97 7.13 31.67 -10.37
N GLU A 98 8.00 32.47 -9.78
CA GLU A 98 9.18 31.98 -9.05
C GLU A 98 8.82 31.08 -7.86
N PHE A 99 7.74 31.42 -7.16
CA PHE A 99 7.24 30.59 -6.06
C PHE A 99 6.75 29.23 -6.60
N PHE A 100 6.03 29.20 -7.70
CA PHE A 100 5.58 27.94 -8.33
C PHE A 100 6.76 27.07 -8.78
N GLU A 101 7.81 27.67 -9.34
CA GLU A 101 9.02 26.95 -9.74
C GLU A 101 9.80 26.40 -8.53
N SER A 102 9.68 27.06 -7.38
CA SER A 102 10.30 26.60 -6.12
C SER A 102 9.55 25.45 -5.44
N LEU A 103 8.29 25.18 -5.83
CA LEU A 103 7.51 24.11 -5.26
C LEU A 103 8.05 22.75 -5.68
N SER A 104 8.28 21.89 -4.70
CA SER A 104 8.72 20.52 -4.97
C SER A 104 7.62 19.75 -5.72
N GLN A 105 8.04 18.99 -6.74
CA GLN A 105 7.14 18.08 -7.44
C GLN A 105 6.93 16.81 -6.62
N PHE A 106 5.74 16.24 -6.71
CA PHE A 106 5.47 14.96 -6.09
C PHE A 106 6.33 13.85 -6.70
N GLN A 107 7.12 13.19 -5.87
CA GLN A 107 7.89 12.02 -6.25
C GLN A 107 7.50 10.86 -5.33
N PHE A 108 6.98 9.80 -5.93
CA PHE A 108 6.65 8.60 -5.18
C PHE A 108 7.93 7.87 -4.76
N MET A 109 8.13 7.72 -3.46
CA MET A 109 9.22 6.93 -2.89
C MET A 109 8.75 5.50 -2.67
N GLU A 110 9.31 4.58 -3.43
CA GLU A 110 9.03 3.15 -3.26
C GLU A 110 9.74 2.57 -2.04
N ASP A 111 9.04 1.70 -1.32
CA ASP A 111 9.67 0.90 -0.27
C ASP A 111 10.70 -0.06 -0.91
N PRO A 112 11.85 -0.31 -0.27
CA PRO A 112 12.88 -1.19 -0.81
C PRO A 112 12.32 -2.60 -1.05
N LEU A 113 12.70 -3.21 -2.18
CA LEU A 113 12.22 -4.54 -2.61
C LEU A 113 12.38 -5.62 -1.52
N LEU A 114 13.47 -5.58 -0.76
CA LEU A 114 13.72 -6.55 0.30
C LEU A 114 12.66 -6.50 1.41
N GLY A 115 12.21 -5.31 1.80
CA GLY A 115 11.14 -5.16 2.80
C GLY A 115 9.77 -5.65 2.29
N ARG A 116 9.53 -5.55 0.97
CA ARG A 116 8.30 -6.03 0.33
C ARG A 116 8.27 -7.55 0.21
N LEU A 117 9.40 -8.17 -0.09
CA LEU A 117 9.52 -9.62 -0.26
C LEU A 117 9.46 -10.39 1.06
N ASP A 118 9.97 -9.82 2.16
CA ASP A 118 10.05 -10.51 3.46
C ASP A 118 8.70 -11.09 3.92
N GLN A 119 7.62 -10.35 3.77
CA GLN A 119 6.30 -10.81 4.20
C GLN A 119 5.68 -11.89 3.30
N ASN A 120 6.04 -11.92 2.00
CA ASN A 120 5.54 -12.92 1.07
C ASN A 120 6.40 -14.20 1.07
N ILE A 121 7.66 -14.07 1.44
CA ILE A 121 8.59 -15.21 1.55
C ILE A 121 8.27 -16.09 2.77
N ARG A 122 7.81 -15.51 3.87
CA ARG A 122 7.51 -16.25 5.11
C ARG A 122 6.48 -17.39 4.93
N PRO A 123 5.31 -17.17 4.30
CA PRO A 123 4.36 -18.25 4.02
C PRO A 123 4.95 -19.34 3.14
N ILE A 124 5.77 -18.97 2.15
CA ILE A 124 6.42 -19.92 1.24
C ILE A 124 7.40 -20.80 2.00
N ILE A 125 8.26 -20.21 2.84
CA ILE A 125 9.21 -20.95 3.68
C ILE A 125 8.47 -21.90 4.63
N PHE A 126 7.38 -21.41 5.25
CA PHE A 126 6.54 -22.22 6.12
C PHE A 126 5.98 -23.45 5.39
N LEU A 127 5.37 -23.26 4.23
CA LEU A 127 4.80 -24.36 3.44
C LEU A 127 5.86 -25.37 2.96
N LEU A 128 7.04 -24.88 2.55
CA LEU A 128 8.17 -25.75 2.20
C LEU A 128 8.65 -26.56 3.42
N SER A 129 8.79 -25.93 4.56
CA SER A 129 9.19 -26.62 5.80
C SER A 129 8.18 -27.67 6.23
N LEU A 130 6.89 -27.35 6.11
CA LEU A 130 5.80 -28.31 6.39
C LEU A 130 5.82 -29.49 5.42
N SER A 131 6.02 -29.24 4.12
CA SER A 131 6.11 -30.28 3.08
C SER A 131 7.29 -31.23 3.33
N ILE A 132 8.46 -30.67 3.67
CA ILE A 132 9.65 -31.47 4.02
C ILE A 132 9.38 -32.29 5.28
N GLY A 133 8.78 -31.71 6.30
CA GLY A 133 8.41 -32.42 7.52
C GLY A 133 7.46 -33.60 7.27
N MET A 134 6.43 -33.38 6.43
CA MET A 134 5.50 -34.47 6.04
C MET A 134 6.19 -35.56 5.26
N LEU A 135 7.09 -35.23 4.33
CA LEU A 135 7.87 -36.22 3.57
C LEU A 135 8.77 -37.07 4.48
N LEU A 136 9.42 -36.45 5.46
CA LEU A 136 10.25 -37.17 6.44
C LEU A 136 9.41 -38.12 7.29
N LEU A 137 8.25 -37.68 7.77
CA LEU A 137 7.32 -38.52 8.53
C LEU A 137 6.79 -39.68 7.69
N ALA A 138 6.41 -39.44 6.44
CA ALA A 138 5.98 -40.49 5.53
C ALA A 138 7.08 -41.52 5.28
N ASN A 139 8.33 -41.08 5.06
CA ASN A 139 9.47 -41.97 4.89
C ASN A 139 9.75 -42.81 6.12
N GLN A 140 9.66 -42.23 7.32
CA GLN A 140 9.80 -42.97 8.57
C GLN A 140 8.72 -44.04 8.73
N ARG A 141 7.46 -43.72 8.40
CA ARG A 141 6.35 -44.67 8.45
C ARG A 141 6.52 -45.80 7.46
N LEU A 142 6.95 -45.50 6.22
CA LEU A 142 7.22 -46.52 5.22
C LEU A 142 8.34 -47.48 5.64
N LYS A 143 9.41 -47.00 6.24
CA LYS A 143 10.49 -47.83 6.81
C LYS A 143 10.02 -48.73 7.94
N ALA A 144 9.07 -48.26 8.73
CA ALA A 144 8.50 -49.05 9.85
C ALA A 144 7.55 -50.15 9.38
N ILE A 145 6.96 -50.03 8.18
CA ILE A 145 6.03 -51.00 7.60
C ILE A 145 6.77 -52.07 6.74
N SER A 146 8.02 -51.82 6.34
CA SER A 146 8.83 -52.69 5.48
C SER A 146 9.82 -53.60 6.24
N PRO A 147 9.39 -54.52 7.11
CA PRO A 147 10.12 -55.75 7.39
C PRO A 147 9.25 -56.98 7.09
N ILE A 148 8.82 -57.13 5.81
CA ILE A 148 8.42 -58.45 5.35
C ILE A 148 9.57 -58.94 4.49
N THR A 149 10.55 -59.51 5.19
CA THR A 149 11.54 -60.39 4.58
C THR A 149 10.83 -61.70 4.26
N TYR A 150 10.79 -62.09 2.97
CA TYR A 150 10.52 -63.45 2.56
C TYR A 150 11.73 -64.34 2.87
#